data_d50ebae579d00b5c0e23718dc2b46bb3
#
_entry.id   d50ebae579d00b5c0e23718dc2b46bb3
#
_cell.length_a   1.000
_cell.length_b   1.000
_cell.length_c   1.000
_cell.angle_alpha   90.00
_cell.angle_beta   90.00
_cell.angle_gamma   90.00
#
_symmetry.space_group_name_H-M   'P 1'
#
loop_
_entity.id
_entity.type
_entity.pdbx_description
1 polymer ?
#
loop_
_entity_poly.entity_id
_entity_poly.type
_entity_poly.pdbx_seq_one_letter_code
_entity_poly.pdbx_strand_id
1 'polypeptide(L)'
;MILFSSALETILEYKIIMNKLVIDVTNEKIFLMIITKDDIYNITKENTKINYEKLTIIINDFLSSKNLKIVDINAIYINNEARSFAGIRNSLSIVKAFNVSRKIDYYCYSFNDFKDQKDIKYEDIPNLCDKFKIKKNLINPIYIS
;
A
#
# COMPACT_ATOMS: atom_id res chain seq x y z
N MET A 1 -8.19 -10.03 -35.63
CA MET A 1 -9.04 -10.51 -34.53
C MET A 1 -8.20 -10.93 -33.33
N ILE A 2 -7.27 -11.83 -33.49
CA ILE A 2 -6.38 -12.27 -32.40
C ILE A 2 -5.53 -11.14 -31.86
N LEU A 3 -4.97 -10.30 -32.72
CA LEU A 3 -4.18 -9.14 -32.31
C LEU A 3 -4.98 -8.11 -31.52
N PHE A 4 -6.24 -7.94 -31.87
CA PHE A 4 -7.14 -7.03 -31.18
C PHE A 4 -7.44 -7.51 -29.76
N SER A 5 -7.70 -8.80 -29.60
CA SER A 5 -7.93 -9.42 -28.29
C SER A 5 -6.71 -9.29 -27.38
N SER A 6 -5.53 -9.56 -27.92
CA SER A 6 -4.26 -9.45 -27.17
C SER A 6 -3.99 -8.01 -26.72
N ALA A 7 -4.23 -7.05 -27.58
CA ALA A 7 -4.07 -5.63 -27.25
C ALA A 7 -5.05 -5.20 -26.16
N LEU A 8 -6.29 -5.68 -26.21
CA LEU A 8 -7.31 -5.38 -25.22
C LEU A 8 -6.94 -5.97 -23.85
N GLU A 9 -6.45 -7.20 -23.80
CA GLU A 9 -5.98 -7.84 -22.58
C GLU A 9 -4.83 -7.07 -21.96
N THR A 10 -3.86 -6.63 -22.74
CA THR A 10 -2.74 -5.83 -22.26
C THR A 10 -3.20 -4.50 -21.67
N ILE A 11 -4.17 -3.84 -22.31
CA ILE A 11 -4.75 -2.59 -21.80
C ILE A 11 -5.48 -2.82 -20.48
N LEU A 12 -6.24 -3.93 -20.38
CA LEU A 12 -6.96 -4.27 -19.15
C LEU A 12 -6.00 -4.59 -18.01
N GLU A 13 -4.94 -5.36 -18.26
CA GLU A 13 -3.92 -5.65 -17.27
C GLU A 13 -3.23 -4.37 -16.79
N TYR A 14 -2.88 -3.48 -17.71
CA TYR A 14 -2.27 -2.21 -17.39
C TYR A 14 -3.19 -1.35 -16.51
N LYS A 15 -4.49 -1.30 -16.82
CA LYS A 15 -5.47 -0.59 -16.01
C LYS A 15 -5.61 -1.21 -14.63
N ILE A 16 -5.56 -2.55 -14.53
CA ILE A 16 -5.70 -3.27 -13.27
C ILE A 16 -4.59 -2.91 -12.28
N ILE A 17 -3.36 -2.70 -12.74
CA ILE A 17 -2.22 -2.41 -11.87
C ILE A 17 -1.97 -0.92 -11.64
N MET A 18 -2.90 -0.05 -12.07
CA MET A 18 -2.68 1.40 -12.04
C MET A 18 -2.86 2.06 -10.69
N ASN A 19 -3.77 1.58 -9.86
CA ASN A 19 -4.11 2.24 -8.61
C ASN A 19 -3.42 1.54 -7.44
N LYS A 20 -2.57 2.28 -6.75
CA LYS A 20 -1.77 1.77 -5.63
C LYS A 20 -1.99 2.63 -4.41
N LEU A 21 -1.99 1.98 -3.26
CA LEU A 21 -2.09 2.66 -1.97
C LEU A 21 -0.83 2.37 -1.17
N VAL A 22 -0.16 3.41 -0.72
CA VAL A 22 1.01 3.30 0.18
C VAL A 22 0.57 3.73 1.57
N ILE A 23 0.90 2.92 2.57
CA ILE A 23 0.53 3.14 3.97
C ILE A 23 1.79 3.10 4.83
N ASP A 24 2.00 4.13 5.62
CA ASP A 24 3.08 4.14 6.61
C ASP A 24 2.55 4.70 7.94
N VAL A 25 2.49 3.83 8.95
CA VAL A 25 2.08 4.20 10.30
C VAL A 25 3.24 4.03 11.29
N THR A 26 4.47 4.04 10.80
CA THR A 26 5.67 3.80 11.63
C THR A 26 6.21 5.08 12.28
N ASN A 27 5.73 6.23 11.88
CA ASN A 27 6.21 7.54 12.33
C ASN A 27 5.17 8.28 13.17
N GLU A 28 5.51 9.50 13.57
CA GLU A 28 4.59 10.37 14.32
C GLU A 28 3.34 10.74 13.55
N LYS A 29 3.39 10.63 12.23
CA LYS A 29 2.24 10.85 11.36
C LYS A 29 1.85 9.54 10.68
N ILE A 30 0.57 9.31 10.56
CA ILE A 30 0.04 8.32 9.62
C ILE A 30 0.16 8.94 8.25
N PHE A 31 0.84 8.25 7.35
CA PHE A 31 1.00 8.69 5.97
C PHE A 31 0.25 7.76 5.03
N LEU A 32 -0.54 8.33 4.14
CA LEU A 32 -1.24 7.60 3.08
C LEU A 32 -0.96 8.26 1.75
N MET A 33 -0.71 7.46 0.72
CA MET A 33 -0.51 7.93 -0.65
C MET A 33 -1.31 7.08 -1.62
N ILE A 34 -2.01 7.73 -2.52
CA ILE A 34 -2.67 7.08 -3.65
C ILE A 34 -1.86 7.41 -4.90
N ILE A 35 -1.49 6.38 -5.64
CA ILE A 35 -0.80 6.51 -6.92
C ILE A 35 -1.73 5.98 -7.99
N THR A 36 -2.11 6.84 -8.92
CA THR A 36 -2.89 6.46 -10.09
C THR A 36 -2.01 6.63 -11.34
N LYS A 37 -2.56 6.32 -12.50
CA LYS A 37 -1.85 6.50 -13.76
C LYS A 37 -1.34 7.94 -13.96
N ASP A 38 -2.17 8.92 -13.62
CA ASP A 38 -1.89 10.31 -13.94
C ASP A 38 -1.52 11.16 -12.72
N ASP A 39 -1.88 10.73 -11.52
CA ASP A 39 -1.81 11.57 -10.33
C ASP A 39 -1.26 10.83 -9.12
N ILE A 40 -0.69 11.60 -8.21
CA ILE A 40 -0.25 11.12 -6.90
C ILE A 40 -0.86 12.06 -5.86
N TYR A 41 -1.56 11.48 -4.89
CA TYR A 41 -2.17 12.20 -3.79
C TYR A 41 -1.65 11.66 -2.47
N ASN A 42 -1.48 12.52 -1.49
CA ASN A 42 -1.12 12.05 -0.15
C ASN A 42 -1.83 12.85 0.93
N ILE A 43 -1.96 12.23 2.09
CA ILE A 43 -2.43 12.89 3.31
C ILE A 43 -1.61 12.40 4.50
N THR A 44 -1.58 13.21 5.53
CA THR A 44 -1.05 12.83 6.85
C THR A 44 -2.07 13.11 7.94
N LYS A 45 -2.04 12.27 8.97
CA LYS A 45 -2.81 12.45 10.19
C LYS A 45 -1.89 12.20 11.38
N GLU A 46 -2.17 12.83 12.52
CA GLU A 46 -1.44 12.50 13.73
C GLU A 46 -1.58 11.01 14.05
N ASN A 47 -0.48 10.37 14.40
CA ASN A 47 -0.48 8.93 14.70
C ASN A 47 -0.84 8.72 16.17
N THR A 48 -2.08 8.97 16.51
CA THR A 48 -2.65 8.76 17.84
C THR A 48 -3.47 7.48 17.86
N LYS A 49 -3.73 6.97 19.04
CA LYS A 49 -4.58 5.77 19.21
C LYS A 49 -5.95 5.97 18.56
N ILE A 50 -6.55 7.14 18.74
CA ILE A 50 -7.85 7.45 18.12
C ILE A 50 -7.75 7.33 16.61
N ASN A 51 -6.71 7.88 16.01
CA ASN A 51 -6.57 7.89 14.56
C ASN A 51 -6.19 6.51 14.00
N TYR A 52 -5.22 5.80 14.60
CA TYR A 52 -4.86 4.52 14.02
C TYR A 52 -5.97 3.46 14.21
N GLU A 53 -6.81 3.58 15.22
CA GLU A 53 -7.99 2.73 15.37
C GLU A 53 -9.07 3.04 14.32
N LYS A 54 -9.05 4.25 13.74
CA LYS A 54 -9.96 4.68 12.67
C LYS A 54 -9.32 4.57 11.29
N LEU A 55 -8.22 3.84 11.15
CA LEU A 55 -7.46 3.82 9.90
C LEU A 55 -8.30 3.40 8.70
N THR A 56 -9.19 2.44 8.85
CA THR A 56 -10.09 2.01 7.76
C THR A 56 -10.97 3.18 7.29
N ILE A 57 -11.51 3.95 8.23
CA ILE A 57 -12.34 5.12 7.92
C ILE A 57 -11.49 6.19 7.22
N ILE A 58 -10.29 6.44 7.72
CA ILE A 58 -9.37 7.43 7.14
C ILE A 58 -9.02 7.04 5.71
N ILE A 59 -8.72 5.76 5.47
CA ILE A 59 -8.44 5.24 4.12
C ILE A 59 -9.64 5.46 3.20
N ASN A 60 -10.83 5.06 3.64
CA ASN A 60 -12.03 5.18 2.82
C ASN A 60 -12.37 6.64 2.52
N ASP A 61 -12.24 7.53 3.49
CA ASP A 61 -12.48 8.97 3.30
C ASP A 61 -11.48 9.57 2.31
N PHE A 62 -10.22 9.19 2.43
CA PHE A 62 -9.19 9.64 1.51
C PHE A 62 -9.48 9.17 0.07
N LEU A 63 -9.78 7.90 -0.10
CA LEU A 63 -10.14 7.35 -1.41
C LEU A 63 -11.38 8.07 -1.98
N SER A 64 -12.43 8.23 -1.18
CA SER A 64 -13.66 8.90 -1.60
C SER A 64 -13.41 10.33 -2.04
N SER A 65 -12.49 11.05 -1.38
CA SER A 65 -12.14 12.42 -1.76
C SER A 65 -11.54 12.51 -3.16
N LYS A 66 -11.07 11.38 -3.70
CA LYS A 66 -10.50 11.27 -5.05
C LYS A 66 -11.39 10.44 -5.97
N ASN A 67 -12.66 10.28 -5.62
CA ASN A 67 -13.64 9.49 -6.38
C ASN A 67 -13.22 8.02 -6.57
N LEU A 68 -12.54 7.47 -5.57
CA LEU A 68 -12.10 6.08 -5.56
C LEU A 68 -12.75 5.32 -4.40
N LYS A 69 -12.83 4.02 -4.56
CA LYS A 69 -13.24 3.07 -3.52
C LYS A 69 -12.11 2.07 -3.32
N ILE A 70 -12.13 1.35 -2.21
CA ILE A 70 -11.10 0.34 -1.94
C ILE A 70 -11.03 -0.73 -3.05
N VAL A 71 -12.16 -1.07 -3.67
CA VAL A 71 -12.19 -2.03 -4.78
C VAL A 71 -11.43 -1.54 -6.02
N ASP A 72 -11.17 -0.24 -6.12
CA ASP A 72 -10.39 0.34 -7.21
C ASP A 72 -8.89 0.23 -6.99
N ILE A 73 -8.46 -0.15 -5.79
CA ILE A 73 -7.05 -0.30 -5.45
C ILE A 73 -6.60 -1.71 -5.81
N ASN A 74 -5.50 -1.80 -6.55
CA ASN A 74 -4.99 -3.06 -7.07
C ASN A 74 -3.85 -3.62 -6.21
N ALA A 75 -3.11 -2.77 -5.54
CA ALA A 75 -2.01 -3.18 -4.68
C ALA A 75 -1.84 -2.20 -3.53
N ILE A 76 -1.50 -2.73 -2.36
CA ILE A 76 -1.22 -1.95 -1.16
C ILE A 76 0.23 -2.21 -0.76
N TYR A 77 0.95 -1.13 -0.44
CA TYR A 77 2.34 -1.16 0.03
C TYR A 77 2.35 -0.60 1.44
N ILE A 78 2.76 -1.41 2.39
CA ILE A 78 2.69 -1.05 3.80
C ILE A 78 4.04 -1.23 4.48
N ASN A 79 4.48 -0.19 5.19
CA ASN A 79 5.70 -0.27 5.98
C ASN A 79 5.44 -1.10 7.24
N ASN A 80 6.25 -2.13 7.44
CA ASN A 80 6.12 -3.04 8.57
C ASN A 80 7.27 -2.93 9.59
N GLU A 81 8.07 -1.86 9.52
CA GLU A 81 9.10 -1.62 10.53
C GLU A 81 8.47 -1.39 11.91
N ALA A 82 9.23 -1.72 12.94
CA ALA A 82 8.81 -1.51 14.34
C ALA A 82 7.43 -2.09 14.67
N ARG A 83 7.15 -3.32 14.26
CA ARG A 83 5.85 -3.98 14.42
C ARG A 83 5.40 -4.21 15.86
N SER A 84 6.23 -3.83 16.83
CA SER A 84 5.84 -3.88 18.25
C SER A 84 4.74 -2.88 18.59
N PHE A 85 4.51 -1.85 17.78
CA PHE A 85 3.48 -0.87 18.05
C PHE A 85 2.09 -1.37 17.66
N ALA A 86 1.10 -1.09 18.51
CA ALA A 86 -0.28 -1.49 18.27
C ALA A 86 -0.85 -0.94 16.97
N GLY A 87 -0.49 0.29 16.61
CA GLY A 87 -0.91 0.93 15.37
C GLY A 87 -0.43 0.20 14.12
N ILE A 88 0.81 -0.28 14.15
CA ILE A 88 1.40 -1.04 13.04
C ILE A 88 0.71 -2.39 12.92
N ARG A 89 0.51 -3.09 14.02
CA ARG A 89 -0.21 -4.37 14.01
C ARG A 89 -1.65 -4.20 13.52
N ASN A 90 -2.30 -3.12 13.94
CA ASN A 90 -3.65 -2.80 13.47
C ASN A 90 -3.66 -2.55 11.96
N SER A 91 -2.70 -1.79 11.43
CA SER A 91 -2.62 -1.50 9.99
C SER A 91 -2.37 -2.77 9.17
N LEU A 92 -1.51 -3.66 9.64
CA LEU A 92 -1.25 -4.94 8.98
C LEU A 92 -2.49 -5.82 8.97
N SER A 93 -3.25 -5.84 10.07
CA SER A 93 -4.51 -6.58 10.15
C SER A 93 -5.56 -6.06 9.16
N ILE A 94 -5.65 -4.75 9.01
CA ILE A 94 -6.56 -4.11 8.05
C ILE A 94 -6.20 -4.49 6.62
N VAL A 95 -4.92 -4.42 6.28
CA VAL A 95 -4.43 -4.76 4.95
C VAL A 95 -4.67 -6.23 4.64
N LYS A 96 -4.44 -7.11 5.61
CA LYS A 96 -4.74 -8.53 5.46
C LYS A 96 -6.23 -8.76 5.28
N ALA A 97 -7.07 -8.02 5.97
CA ALA A 97 -8.52 -8.10 5.80
C ALA A 97 -8.95 -7.69 4.39
N PHE A 98 -8.36 -6.64 3.82
CA PHE A 98 -8.62 -6.25 2.43
C PHE A 98 -8.18 -7.33 1.44
N ASN A 99 -7.06 -7.99 1.70
CA ASN A 99 -6.60 -9.11 0.88
C ASN A 99 -7.60 -10.26 0.88
N VAL A 100 -8.07 -10.64 2.07
CA VAL A 100 -9.01 -11.77 2.22
C VAL A 100 -10.38 -11.43 1.63
N SER A 101 -10.91 -10.23 1.92
CA SER A 101 -12.28 -9.86 1.56
C SER A 101 -12.41 -9.30 0.15
N ARG A 102 -11.38 -8.62 -0.35
CA ARG A 102 -11.40 -7.92 -1.65
C ARG A 102 -10.36 -8.42 -2.62
N LYS A 103 -9.53 -9.38 -2.24
CA LYS A 103 -8.44 -9.95 -3.04
C LYS A 103 -7.44 -8.91 -3.53
N ILE A 104 -7.18 -7.90 -2.71
CA ILE A 104 -6.18 -6.89 -3.01
C ILE A 104 -4.83 -7.41 -2.57
N ASP A 105 -3.86 -7.45 -3.48
CA ASP A 105 -2.50 -7.84 -3.15
C ASP A 105 -1.83 -6.78 -2.29
N TYR A 106 -1.01 -7.20 -1.32
CA TYR A 106 -0.25 -6.27 -0.51
C TYR A 106 1.22 -6.68 -0.42
N TYR A 107 2.05 -5.69 -0.20
CA TYR A 107 3.50 -5.83 -0.07
C TYR A 107 3.93 -5.17 1.24
N CYS A 108 4.47 -5.97 2.15
CA CYS A 108 5.04 -5.47 3.39
C CYS A 108 6.52 -5.20 3.17
N TYR A 109 6.94 -3.97 3.41
CA TYR A 109 8.32 -3.56 3.22
C TYR A 109 8.87 -2.88 4.46
N SER A 110 10.20 -2.83 4.54
CA SER A 110 10.92 -1.90 5.40
C SER A 110 11.97 -1.19 4.54
N PHE A 111 12.41 -0.02 4.96
CA PHE A 111 13.45 0.68 4.20
C PHE A 111 14.76 -0.11 4.15
N ASN A 112 15.00 -0.98 5.13
CA ASN A 112 16.16 -1.87 5.15
C ASN A 112 16.13 -2.91 4.03
N ASP A 113 14.95 -3.22 3.47
CA ASP A 113 14.82 -4.13 2.34
C ASP A 113 15.44 -3.55 1.07
N PHE A 114 15.58 -2.23 1.00
CA PHE A 114 16.07 -1.51 -0.18
C PHE A 114 17.52 -1.09 -0.01
N LYS A 115 18.39 -2.08 0.15
CA LYS A 115 19.80 -1.87 0.40
C LYS A 115 20.44 -0.96 -0.65
N ASP A 116 21.31 -0.06 -0.19
CA ASP A 116 22.07 0.87 -1.04
C ASP A 116 21.23 1.95 -1.72
N GLN A 117 19.94 2.02 -1.46
CA GLN A 117 19.10 3.11 -1.94
C GLN A 117 19.09 4.24 -0.93
N LYS A 118 19.32 5.47 -1.42
CA LYS A 118 19.29 6.69 -0.60
C LYS A 118 18.16 7.58 -1.05
N ASP A 119 17.68 8.42 -0.13
CA ASP A 119 16.66 9.43 -0.44
C ASP A 119 15.40 8.83 -1.05
N ILE A 120 14.94 7.71 -0.49
CA ILE A 120 13.76 7.00 -0.97
C ILE A 120 12.51 7.84 -0.71
N LYS A 121 11.76 8.12 -1.76
CA LYS A 121 10.44 8.75 -1.65
C LYS A 121 9.36 7.68 -1.63
N TYR A 122 8.23 7.99 -1.00
CA TYR A 122 7.12 7.04 -0.96
C TYR A 122 6.62 6.63 -2.34
N GLU A 123 6.67 7.54 -3.31
CA GLU A 123 6.27 7.23 -4.69
C GLU A 123 7.18 6.20 -5.37
N ASP A 124 8.39 5.99 -4.85
CA ASP A 124 9.34 5.00 -5.37
C ASP A 124 9.09 3.60 -4.81
N ILE A 125 8.33 3.47 -3.74
CA ILE A 125 8.14 2.20 -3.03
C ILE A 125 7.60 1.09 -3.92
N PRO A 126 6.57 1.30 -4.75
CA PRO A 126 6.09 0.21 -5.61
C PRO A 126 7.18 -0.35 -6.54
N ASN A 127 7.96 0.53 -7.17
CA ASN A 127 9.04 0.10 -8.06
C ASN A 127 10.17 -0.59 -7.29
N LEU A 128 10.47 -0.12 -6.09
CA LEU A 128 11.50 -0.74 -5.24
C LEU A 128 11.07 -2.13 -4.76
N CYS A 129 9.80 -2.30 -4.39
CA CYS A 129 9.27 -3.62 -4.03
C CYS A 129 9.41 -4.60 -5.19
N ASP A 130 9.17 -4.15 -6.40
CA ASP A 130 9.34 -4.96 -7.59
C ASP A 130 10.81 -5.29 -7.84
N LYS A 131 11.66 -4.27 -7.81
CA LYS A 131 13.12 -4.42 -8.04
C LYS A 131 13.76 -5.38 -7.04
N PHE A 132 13.42 -5.27 -5.76
CA PHE A 132 13.97 -6.11 -4.69
C PHE A 132 13.16 -7.37 -4.43
N LYS A 133 12.20 -7.69 -5.30
CA LYS A 133 11.43 -8.94 -5.27
C LYS A 133 10.74 -9.20 -3.94
N ILE A 134 10.15 -8.16 -3.37
CA ILE A 134 9.33 -8.31 -2.17
C ILE A 134 8.14 -9.22 -2.52
N LYS A 135 7.95 -10.26 -1.72
CA LYS A 135 6.86 -11.22 -1.96
C LYS A 135 5.52 -10.61 -1.57
N LYS A 136 4.53 -10.77 -2.44
CA LYS A 136 3.19 -10.29 -2.17
C LYS A 136 2.48 -11.17 -1.13
N ASN A 137 1.58 -10.55 -0.39
CA ASN A 137 0.67 -11.22 0.54
C ASN A 137 1.38 -11.98 1.65
N LEU A 138 2.56 -11.52 2.03
CA LEU A 138 3.37 -12.11 3.08
C LEU A 138 3.75 -11.06 4.12
N ILE A 139 3.30 -11.30 5.35
CA ILE A 139 3.77 -10.54 6.50
C ILE A 139 4.94 -11.33 7.06
N ASN A 140 6.16 -10.84 6.80
CA ASN A 140 7.34 -11.46 7.36
C ASN A 140 7.33 -11.29 8.88
N PRO A 141 7.35 -12.39 9.64
CA PRO A 141 7.49 -12.25 11.07
C PRO A 141 8.87 -11.73 11.41
N ILE A 142 8.96 -10.49 11.84
CA ILE A 142 10.16 -10.02 12.51
C ILE A 142 9.96 -10.33 13.97
N TYR A 143 10.73 -11.28 14.44
CA TYR A 143 10.74 -11.59 15.87
C TYR A 143 11.60 -10.56 16.54
N ILE A 144 10.97 -9.66 17.25
CA ILE A 144 11.67 -8.79 18.16
C ILE A 144 11.77 -9.59 19.46
N SER A 145 12.87 -10.19 19.62
CA SER A 145 13.20 -10.83 20.90
C SER A 145 13.57 -9.76 21.91
#